data_6617858aa23959178b3792b88ff8fd90
#
_entry.id   6617858aa23959178b3792b88ff8fd90
#
_cell.length_a   1.000
_cell.length_b   1.000
_cell.length_c   1.000
_cell.angle_alpha   90.00
_cell.angle_beta   90.00
_cell.angle_gamma   90.00
#
_symmetry.space_group_name_H-M   'P 1'
#
loop_
_entity.id
_entity.type
_entity.pdbx_description
1 polymer ?
#
loop_
_entity_poly.entity_id
_entity_poly.type
_entity_poly.pdbx_seq_one_letter_code
_entity_poly.pdbx_strand_id
1 'polypeptide(L)'
;RAVGLGLMGFTDILEKLGHSYDSEEAYELIDQLTEFISYYSIDESAEMAKTRGNYDTFKGSGWSKGLLPLDTLDELAASRKVKVNVTRKHKLDWEKLRAKTKKGMRNATLMAIAPTANIGLIAGTTPGLDPQFAQIFSRSTLSGKFLEVNVNLVNALKEAGLWDEVKDEVLARQGDIQGIDLIPQSIKDVYKTSFQISPYAFIEVAARAQKWVDQAISRNMYLETRNIDDYVQIYAEAWKRGLKTTYYLHVKPRHQAEQSTTKVNKAEEIAKSGGPRKSGFGFAKKQTVEVG
;
A
#
# COMPACT_ATOMS: atom_id res chain seq x y z
N ARG A 1 6.92 26.57 -3.18
CA ARG A 1 6.05 25.97 -4.21
C ARG A 1 6.29 24.44 -4.33
N ALA A 2 6.46 23.80 -3.20
CA ALA A 2 6.49 22.34 -3.11
C ALA A 2 5.09 21.76 -3.38
N VAL A 3 5.03 20.70 -4.15
CA VAL A 3 3.83 19.85 -4.35
C VAL A 3 4.21 18.41 -4.11
N GLY A 4 3.24 17.55 -3.87
CA GLY A 4 3.45 16.13 -3.66
C GLY A 4 2.41 15.33 -4.46
N LEU A 5 2.74 15.01 -5.71
CA LEU A 5 1.95 14.12 -6.54
C LEU A 5 2.30 12.67 -6.18
N GLY A 6 1.31 11.87 -5.88
CA GLY A 6 1.47 10.44 -5.56
C GLY A 6 0.40 9.61 -6.22
N LEU A 7 0.52 8.30 -6.11
CA LEU A 7 -0.45 7.34 -6.59
C LEU A 7 -1.00 6.50 -5.44
N MET A 8 -2.17 5.96 -5.61
CA MET A 8 -2.82 4.95 -4.77
C MET A 8 -3.50 3.92 -5.66
N GLY A 9 -3.88 2.78 -5.10
CA GLY A 9 -4.51 1.70 -5.87
C GLY A 9 -3.53 0.85 -6.68
N PHE A 10 -2.26 0.82 -6.29
CA PHE A 10 -1.28 0.02 -7.00
C PHE A 10 -1.64 -1.48 -6.96
N THR A 11 -2.07 -1.99 -5.81
CA THR A 11 -2.49 -3.39 -5.70
C THR A 11 -3.74 -3.70 -6.52
N ASP A 12 -4.71 -2.77 -6.59
CA ASP A 12 -5.89 -2.97 -7.45
C ASP A 12 -5.51 -3.11 -8.93
N ILE A 13 -4.49 -2.39 -9.39
CA ILE A 13 -3.98 -2.54 -10.75
C ILE A 13 -3.36 -3.94 -10.94
N LEU A 14 -2.54 -4.39 -9.98
CA LEU A 14 -1.92 -5.72 -10.03
C LEU A 14 -2.97 -6.83 -10.07
N GLU A 15 -3.97 -6.76 -9.20
CA GLU A 15 -5.08 -7.71 -9.14
C GLU A 15 -5.84 -7.79 -10.47
N LYS A 16 -6.12 -6.64 -11.11
CA LYS A 16 -6.78 -6.58 -12.42
C LYS A 16 -5.93 -7.11 -13.56
N LEU A 17 -4.61 -7.02 -13.45
CA LEU A 17 -3.66 -7.57 -14.43
C LEU A 17 -3.31 -9.03 -14.15
N GLY A 18 -3.73 -9.59 -13.01
CA GLY A 18 -3.40 -10.95 -12.59
C GLY A 18 -1.95 -11.11 -12.15
N HIS A 19 -1.32 -10.04 -11.66
CA HIS A 19 0.07 -10.06 -11.18
C HIS A 19 0.14 -10.17 -9.66
N SER A 20 1.01 -11.05 -9.17
CA SER A 20 1.32 -11.12 -7.74
C SER A 20 2.11 -9.88 -7.31
N TYR A 21 1.85 -9.38 -6.08
CA TYR A 21 2.56 -8.22 -5.54
C TYR A 21 4.08 -8.43 -5.42
N ASP A 22 4.52 -9.66 -5.19
CA ASP A 22 5.90 -10.09 -5.04
C ASP A 22 6.49 -10.68 -6.33
N SER A 23 5.98 -10.25 -7.49
CA SER A 23 6.46 -10.67 -8.82
C SER A 23 7.33 -9.60 -9.49
N GLU A 24 8.17 -10.02 -10.46
CA GLU A 24 8.97 -9.05 -11.25
C GLU A 24 8.08 -8.15 -12.11
N GLU A 25 6.94 -8.64 -12.58
CA GLU A 25 5.94 -7.85 -13.30
C GLU A 25 5.41 -6.69 -12.45
N ALA A 26 5.16 -6.93 -11.16
CA ALA A 26 4.76 -5.88 -10.22
C ALA A 26 5.89 -4.85 -10.03
N TYR A 27 7.14 -5.32 -9.89
CA TYR A 27 8.30 -4.44 -9.72
C TYR A 27 8.58 -3.60 -10.97
N GLU A 28 8.46 -4.18 -12.15
CA GLU A 28 8.60 -3.45 -13.42
C GLU A 28 7.46 -2.47 -13.63
N LEU A 29 6.25 -2.83 -13.28
CA LEU A 29 5.09 -1.96 -13.43
C LEU A 29 5.21 -0.70 -12.56
N ILE A 30 5.54 -0.84 -11.27
CA ILE A 30 5.71 0.33 -10.39
C ILE A 30 6.87 1.22 -10.85
N ASP A 31 7.96 0.63 -11.31
CA ASP A 31 9.11 1.34 -11.85
C ASP A 31 8.68 2.22 -13.04
N GLN A 32 8.00 1.63 -14.01
CA GLN A 32 7.54 2.33 -15.21
C GLN A 32 6.48 3.39 -14.93
N LEU A 33 5.50 3.10 -14.06
CA LEU A 33 4.47 4.07 -13.68
C LEU A 33 5.08 5.29 -12.99
N THR A 34 5.99 5.07 -12.05
CA THR A 34 6.61 6.18 -11.33
C THR A 34 7.62 6.94 -12.19
N GLU A 35 8.33 6.27 -13.09
CA GLU A 35 9.16 6.95 -14.11
C GLU A 35 8.30 7.89 -14.96
N PHE A 36 7.19 7.38 -15.50
CA PHE A 36 6.29 8.14 -16.36
C PHE A 36 5.73 9.37 -15.63
N ILE A 37 5.18 9.19 -14.44
CA ILE A 37 4.60 10.29 -13.66
C ILE A 37 5.69 11.32 -13.30
N SER A 38 6.87 10.88 -12.89
CA SER A 38 7.98 11.75 -12.55
C SER A 38 8.43 12.58 -13.75
N TYR A 39 8.67 11.93 -14.88
CA TYR A 39 9.12 12.59 -16.10
C TYR A 39 8.16 13.70 -16.52
N TYR A 40 6.87 13.40 -16.66
CA TYR A 40 5.91 14.39 -17.13
C TYR A 40 5.57 15.45 -16.09
N SER A 41 5.64 15.14 -14.80
CA SER A 41 5.47 16.17 -13.76
C SER A 41 6.65 17.16 -13.74
N ILE A 42 7.87 16.69 -13.99
CA ILE A 42 9.07 17.54 -14.12
C ILE A 42 8.97 18.38 -15.41
N ASP A 43 8.58 17.76 -16.51
CA ASP A 43 8.41 18.42 -17.79
C ASP A 43 7.41 19.57 -17.70
N GLU A 44 6.22 19.31 -17.13
CA GLU A 44 5.18 20.31 -16.94
C GLU A 44 5.60 21.43 -15.99
N SER A 45 6.29 21.10 -14.88
CA SER A 45 6.80 22.12 -13.97
C SER A 45 7.82 23.04 -14.63
N ALA A 46 8.63 22.51 -15.55
CA ALA A 46 9.55 23.34 -16.34
C ALA A 46 8.81 24.20 -17.39
N GLU A 47 7.74 23.69 -18.01
CA GLU A 47 6.88 24.49 -18.88
C GLU A 47 6.16 25.60 -18.11
N MET A 48 5.58 25.30 -16.97
CA MET A 48 4.95 26.31 -16.11
C MET A 48 5.91 27.42 -15.67
N ALA A 49 7.20 27.10 -15.50
CA ALA A 49 8.19 28.10 -15.13
C ALA A 49 8.34 29.19 -16.18
N LYS A 50 8.12 28.91 -17.47
CA LYS A 50 8.22 29.91 -18.56
C LYS A 50 7.16 31.00 -18.45
N THR A 51 5.98 30.67 -17.97
CA THR A 51 4.85 31.61 -17.88
C THR A 51 4.62 32.17 -16.49
N ARG A 52 4.94 31.36 -15.43
CA ARG A 52 4.68 31.69 -14.02
C ARG A 52 5.94 32.01 -13.22
N GLY A 53 7.12 31.95 -13.86
CA GLY A 53 8.41 32.13 -13.21
C GLY A 53 8.83 30.91 -12.37
N ASN A 54 10.09 30.88 -12.02
CA ASN A 54 10.67 29.84 -11.15
C ASN A 54 10.15 29.95 -9.71
N TYR A 55 10.36 28.89 -8.93
CA TYR A 55 10.28 29.04 -7.49
C TYR A 55 11.47 29.84 -6.94
N ASP A 56 11.29 30.49 -5.79
CA ASP A 56 12.19 31.56 -5.35
C ASP A 56 13.65 31.11 -5.14
N THR A 57 13.86 29.90 -4.65
CA THR A 57 15.19 29.32 -4.39
C THR A 57 15.70 28.41 -5.52
N PHE A 58 15.23 28.60 -6.74
CA PHE A 58 15.65 27.80 -7.89
C PHE A 58 17.14 27.86 -8.15
N LYS A 59 17.72 29.09 -8.12
CA LYS A 59 19.14 29.30 -8.36
C LYS A 59 19.98 28.55 -7.30
N GLY A 60 20.90 27.73 -7.75
CA GLY A 60 21.74 26.89 -6.88
C GLY A 60 21.14 25.58 -6.45
N SER A 61 19.86 25.31 -6.77
CA SER A 61 19.20 24.03 -6.51
C SER A 61 19.72 22.88 -7.38
N GLY A 62 19.36 21.66 -7.04
CA GLY A 62 19.62 20.48 -7.87
C GLY A 62 19.07 20.63 -9.29
N TRP A 63 17.84 21.13 -9.43
CA TRP A 63 17.23 21.40 -10.74
C TRP A 63 18.05 22.37 -11.60
N SER A 64 18.52 23.48 -11.01
CA SER A 64 19.34 24.45 -11.73
C SER A 64 20.72 23.94 -12.16
N LYS A 65 21.21 22.89 -11.45
CA LYS A 65 22.42 22.16 -11.81
C LYS A 65 22.13 21.04 -12.82
N GLY A 66 20.86 20.73 -13.06
CA GLY A 66 20.40 19.68 -13.95
C GLY A 66 20.45 18.30 -13.30
N LEU A 67 20.38 18.20 -11.99
CA LEU A 67 20.25 16.93 -11.31
C LEU A 67 18.85 16.37 -11.53
N LEU A 68 18.78 15.17 -12.05
CA LEU A 68 17.58 14.40 -12.30
C LEU A 68 17.46 13.23 -11.33
N PRO A 69 16.32 12.54 -11.24
CA PRO A 69 16.10 11.49 -10.27
C PRO A 69 17.22 10.43 -10.20
N LEU A 70 17.70 9.90 -11.34
CA LEU A 70 18.76 8.89 -11.34
C LEU A 70 20.13 9.42 -10.89
N ASP A 71 20.42 10.71 -11.08
CA ASP A 71 21.67 11.32 -10.61
C ASP A 71 21.73 11.37 -9.09
N THR A 72 20.57 11.52 -8.44
CA THR A 72 20.47 11.55 -6.98
C THR A 72 20.87 10.22 -6.32
N LEU A 73 20.85 9.11 -7.06
CA LEU A 73 21.33 7.82 -6.58
C LEU A 73 22.83 7.81 -6.35
N ASP A 74 23.60 8.52 -7.20
CA ASP A 74 25.05 8.63 -7.05
C ASP A 74 25.42 9.52 -5.86
N GLU A 75 24.71 10.64 -5.68
CA GLU A 75 24.85 11.50 -4.51
C GLU A 75 24.51 10.74 -3.22
N LEU A 76 23.44 9.94 -3.25
CA LEU A 76 23.02 9.11 -2.12
C LEU A 76 24.06 8.03 -1.79
N ALA A 77 24.59 7.35 -2.81
CA ALA A 77 25.62 6.33 -2.65
C ALA A 77 26.90 6.93 -2.04
N ALA A 78 27.31 8.10 -2.52
CA ALA A 78 28.46 8.82 -1.99
C ALA A 78 28.27 9.25 -0.52
N SER A 79 27.09 9.80 -0.20
CA SER A 79 26.73 10.22 1.16
C SER A 79 26.67 9.07 2.15
N ARG A 80 26.06 7.95 1.76
CA ARG A 80 25.94 6.75 2.61
C ARG A 80 27.19 5.88 2.63
N LYS A 81 28.14 6.10 1.71
CA LYS A 81 29.30 5.25 1.47
C LYS A 81 28.92 3.78 1.18
N VAL A 82 27.76 3.58 0.59
CA VAL A 82 27.21 2.27 0.23
C VAL A 82 26.59 2.37 -1.16
N LYS A 83 26.84 1.36 -2.01
CA LYS A 83 26.17 1.27 -3.32
C LYS A 83 24.67 1.12 -3.12
N VAL A 84 23.89 2.00 -3.74
CA VAL A 84 22.44 1.88 -3.77
C VAL A 84 22.05 0.77 -4.75
N ASN A 85 21.53 -0.32 -4.21
CA ASN A 85 21.19 -1.52 -4.99
C ASN A 85 19.76 -1.43 -5.54
N VAL A 86 19.57 -0.63 -6.59
CA VAL A 86 18.32 -0.51 -7.35
C VAL A 86 18.65 -0.45 -8.84
N THR A 87 17.77 -0.98 -9.69
CA THR A 87 17.95 -0.90 -11.13
C THR A 87 17.91 0.55 -11.62
N ARG A 88 18.77 0.89 -12.59
CA ARG A 88 18.81 2.20 -13.24
C ARG A 88 18.17 2.18 -14.62
N LYS A 89 17.51 1.09 -14.99
CA LYS A 89 16.78 1.02 -16.25
C LYS A 89 15.74 2.14 -16.31
N HIS A 90 15.61 2.75 -17.48
CA HIS A 90 14.63 3.79 -17.78
C HIS A 90 14.20 3.66 -19.24
N LYS A 91 13.05 4.23 -19.58
CA LYS A 91 12.46 4.16 -20.92
C LYS A 91 12.38 5.54 -21.61
N LEU A 92 12.34 6.61 -20.80
CA LEU A 92 12.14 7.97 -21.28
C LEU A 92 13.47 8.72 -21.49
N ASP A 93 13.47 9.74 -22.36
CA ASP A 93 14.65 10.54 -22.68
C ASP A 93 14.91 11.61 -21.61
N TRP A 94 15.59 11.22 -20.55
CA TRP A 94 15.93 12.07 -19.42
C TRP A 94 16.91 13.20 -19.78
N GLU A 95 17.79 13.02 -20.80
CA GLU A 95 18.74 14.06 -21.19
C GLU A 95 18.04 15.25 -21.87
N LYS A 96 17.00 14.98 -22.63
CA LYS A 96 16.14 16.04 -23.18
C LYS A 96 15.52 16.87 -22.07
N LEU A 97 15.08 16.21 -21.01
CA LEU A 97 14.45 16.87 -19.86
C LEU A 97 15.48 17.66 -19.04
N ARG A 98 16.72 17.19 -18.91
CA ARG A 98 17.82 17.87 -18.21
C ARG A 98 18.08 19.27 -18.76
N ALA A 99 18.12 19.42 -20.08
CA ALA A 99 18.31 20.71 -20.73
C ALA A 99 17.16 21.70 -20.42
N LYS A 100 15.97 21.18 -20.19
CA LYS A 100 14.76 21.95 -19.89
C LYS A 100 14.73 22.40 -18.44
N THR A 101 14.99 21.51 -17.48
CA THR A 101 15.02 21.82 -16.05
C THR A 101 16.05 22.87 -15.66
N LYS A 102 17.22 22.86 -16.29
CA LYS A 102 18.25 23.89 -16.08
C LYS A 102 17.78 25.30 -16.38
N LYS A 103 16.80 25.48 -17.27
CA LYS A 103 16.28 26.81 -17.65
C LYS A 103 15.25 27.33 -16.64
N GLY A 104 14.57 26.43 -15.92
CA GLY A 104 13.58 26.82 -14.93
C GLY A 104 12.73 25.66 -14.43
N MET A 105 12.28 25.79 -13.18
CA MET A 105 11.31 24.93 -12.55
C MET A 105 10.31 25.77 -11.74
N ARG A 106 9.02 25.49 -11.89
CA ARG A 106 7.98 26.16 -11.11
C ARG A 106 7.90 25.64 -9.68
N ASN A 107 8.10 24.35 -9.49
CA ASN A 107 7.97 23.66 -8.22
C ASN A 107 9.33 23.20 -7.70
N ALA A 108 9.56 23.35 -6.41
CA ALA A 108 10.79 22.91 -5.75
C ALA A 108 10.85 21.39 -5.62
N THR A 109 9.70 20.76 -5.31
CA THR A 109 9.48 19.32 -5.25
C THR A 109 8.18 18.97 -5.96
N LEU A 110 8.05 17.74 -6.44
CA LEU A 110 6.95 17.34 -7.31
C LEU A 110 6.23 16.09 -6.81
N MET A 111 6.94 15.04 -6.45
CA MET A 111 6.35 13.75 -6.12
C MET A 111 6.54 13.37 -4.66
N ALA A 112 5.47 12.86 -4.06
CA ALA A 112 5.48 12.21 -2.76
C ALA A 112 4.40 11.13 -2.74
N ILE A 113 4.66 9.97 -2.17
CA ILE A 113 3.63 8.94 -1.99
C ILE A 113 3.20 8.94 -0.53
N ALA A 114 2.01 9.50 -0.30
CA ALA A 114 1.38 9.59 1.01
C ALA A 114 0.71 8.26 1.41
N PRO A 115 0.37 8.05 2.69
CA PRO A 115 -0.30 6.82 3.14
C PRO A 115 -1.66 6.58 2.51
N THR A 116 -2.43 7.63 2.25
CA THR A 116 -3.76 7.67 1.59
C THR A 116 -4.80 6.69 2.16
N ALA A 117 -4.68 6.29 3.44
CA ALA A 117 -5.54 5.29 4.04
C ALA A 117 -7.03 5.67 3.97
N ASN A 118 -7.38 6.90 4.41
CA ASN A 118 -8.77 7.37 4.37
C ASN A 118 -9.23 7.74 2.96
N ILE A 119 -8.35 8.32 2.16
CA ILE A 119 -8.66 8.72 0.77
C ILE A 119 -8.87 7.47 -0.09
N GLY A 120 -8.01 6.46 0.05
CA GLY A 120 -8.16 5.18 -0.63
C GLY A 120 -9.51 4.52 -0.30
N LEU A 121 -9.90 4.54 0.96
CA LEU A 121 -11.19 4.00 1.39
C LEU A 121 -12.39 4.72 0.76
N ILE A 122 -12.34 6.06 0.68
CA ILE A 122 -13.40 6.85 0.03
C ILE A 122 -13.44 6.57 -1.48
N ALA A 123 -12.28 6.40 -2.10
CA ALA A 123 -12.17 6.12 -3.52
C ALA A 123 -12.42 4.64 -3.87
N GLY A 124 -12.54 3.75 -2.88
CA GLY A 124 -12.71 2.31 -3.09
C GLY A 124 -11.47 1.63 -3.68
N THR A 125 -10.27 2.04 -3.23
CA THR A 125 -9.00 1.52 -3.73
C THR A 125 -8.00 1.30 -2.59
N THR A 126 -6.96 0.48 -2.83
CA THR A 126 -5.89 0.27 -1.86
C THR A 126 -5.08 1.53 -1.60
N PRO A 127 -4.57 1.75 -0.39
CA PRO A 127 -3.80 2.94 -0.05
C PRO A 127 -2.39 2.87 -0.65
N GLY A 128 -1.96 3.96 -1.28
CA GLY A 128 -0.61 4.13 -1.80
C GLY A 128 -0.10 2.94 -2.61
N LEU A 129 1.02 2.40 -2.18
CA LEU A 129 1.66 1.21 -2.75
C LEU A 129 1.38 -0.07 -1.94
N ASP A 130 0.49 -0.01 -0.94
CA ASP A 130 0.27 -1.12 -0.01
C ASP A 130 -0.55 -2.25 -0.65
N PRO A 131 -0.27 -3.51 -0.31
CA PRO A 131 -1.16 -4.61 -0.62
C PRO A 131 -2.40 -4.56 0.27
N GLN A 132 -3.40 -5.38 -0.06
CA GLN A 132 -4.57 -5.56 0.80
C GLN A 132 -4.14 -6.05 2.18
N PHE A 133 -4.61 -5.38 3.22
CA PHE A 133 -4.39 -5.82 4.61
C PHE A 133 -5.12 -7.14 4.89
N ALA A 134 -6.36 -7.22 4.45
CA ALA A 134 -7.20 -8.40 4.47
C ALA A 134 -8.16 -8.34 3.28
N GLN A 135 -8.53 -9.50 2.72
CA GLN A 135 -9.46 -9.55 1.59
C GLN A 135 -10.91 -9.31 2.03
N ILE A 136 -11.22 -9.59 3.29
CA ILE A 136 -12.52 -9.32 3.92
C ILE A 136 -12.26 -8.85 5.35
N PHE A 137 -12.81 -7.71 5.73
CA PHE A 137 -12.69 -7.20 7.10
C PHE A 137 -13.92 -6.41 7.54
N SER A 138 -14.17 -6.39 8.85
CA SER A 138 -15.24 -5.61 9.44
C SER A 138 -14.71 -4.28 9.92
N ARG A 139 -15.29 -3.19 9.43
CA ARG A 139 -15.00 -1.82 9.84
C ARG A 139 -16.11 -1.29 10.73
N SER A 140 -15.73 -0.77 11.91
CA SER A 140 -16.63 -0.07 12.80
C SER A 140 -16.49 1.44 12.61
N THR A 141 -17.61 2.12 12.40
CA THR A 141 -17.71 3.58 12.36
C THR A 141 -18.75 4.04 13.38
N LEU A 142 -18.89 5.37 13.57
CA LEU A 142 -19.97 5.92 14.36
C LEU A 142 -21.35 5.56 13.83
N SER A 143 -21.47 5.31 12.52
CA SER A 143 -22.72 4.96 11.84
C SER A 143 -23.02 3.45 11.84
N GLY A 144 -22.10 2.61 12.33
CA GLY A 144 -22.30 1.16 12.38
C GLY A 144 -21.09 0.33 11.98
N LYS A 145 -21.33 -0.97 11.83
CA LYS A 145 -20.34 -1.93 11.35
C LYS A 145 -20.61 -2.26 9.88
N PHE A 146 -19.59 -2.16 9.06
CA PHE A 146 -19.64 -2.46 7.63
C PHE A 146 -18.68 -3.60 7.33
N LEU A 147 -19.10 -4.52 6.47
CA LEU A 147 -18.25 -5.55 5.91
C LEU A 147 -17.64 -5.02 4.62
N GLU A 148 -16.33 -4.87 4.61
CA GLU A 148 -15.57 -4.52 3.41
C GLU A 148 -15.05 -5.80 2.76
N VAL A 149 -15.23 -5.91 1.46
CA VAL A 149 -14.84 -7.10 0.68
C VAL A 149 -14.04 -6.65 -0.52
N ASN A 150 -12.93 -7.32 -0.80
CA ASN A 150 -12.20 -7.08 -2.05
C ASN A 150 -13.02 -7.57 -3.25
N VAL A 151 -13.56 -6.62 -3.99
CA VAL A 151 -14.41 -6.88 -5.15
C VAL A 151 -13.65 -7.57 -6.28
N ASN A 152 -12.34 -7.28 -6.44
CA ASN A 152 -11.50 -7.91 -7.46
C ASN A 152 -11.37 -9.42 -7.19
N LEU A 153 -11.16 -9.83 -5.93
CA LEU A 153 -11.14 -11.25 -5.55
C LEU A 153 -12.46 -11.93 -5.85
N VAL A 154 -13.58 -11.32 -5.47
CA VAL A 154 -14.92 -11.88 -5.74
C VAL A 154 -15.16 -12.06 -7.23
N ASN A 155 -14.77 -11.08 -8.04
CA ASN A 155 -14.90 -11.15 -9.49
C ASN A 155 -14.01 -12.26 -10.08
N ALA A 156 -12.75 -12.37 -9.66
CA ALA A 156 -11.85 -13.42 -10.10
C ALA A 156 -12.39 -14.82 -9.78
N LEU A 157 -12.95 -15.01 -8.58
CA LEU A 157 -13.56 -16.28 -8.19
C LEU A 157 -14.85 -16.58 -8.96
N LYS A 158 -15.65 -15.56 -9.30
CA LYS A 158 -16.83 -15.71 -10.16
C LYS A 158 -16.45 -16.07 -11.59
N GLU A 159 -15.46 -15.41 -12.15
CA GLU A 159 -14.93 -15.69 -13.49
C GLU A 159 -14.36 -17.11 -13.59
N ALA A 160 -13.75 -17.60 -12.50
CA ALA A 160 -13.29 -18.97 -12.39
C ALA A 160 -14.43 -19.99 -12.14
N GLY A 161 -15.67 -19.54 -11.93
CA GLY A 161 -16.81 -20.39 -11.61
C GLY A 161 -16.80 -20.99 -10.20
N LEU A 162 -15.94 -20.48 -9.31
CA LEU A 162 -15.69 -21.05 -7.98
C LEU A 162 -16.46 -20.37 -6.84
N TRP A 163 -16.93 -19.13 -7.07
CA TRP A 163 -17.46 -18.29 -5.99
C TRP A 163 -18.55 -18.97 -5.15
N ASP A 164 -19.52 -19.62 -5.78
CA ASP A 164 -20.64 -20.23 -5.07
C ASP A 164 -20.23 -21.43 -4.20
N GLU A 165 -19.14 -22.10 -4.56
CA GLU A 165 -18.61 -23.23 -3.81
C GLU A 165 -17.73 -22.81 -2.63
N VAL A 166 -16.97 -21.70 -2.78
CA VAL A 166 -15.96 -21.32 -1.79
C VAL A 166 -16.36 -20.13 -0.93
N LYS A 167 -17.41 -19.39 -1.25
CA LYS A 167 -17.79 -18.12 -0.58
C LYS A 167 -17.91 -18.22 0.92
N ASP A 168 -18.52 -19.28 1.43
CA ASP A 168 -18.74 -19.47 2.87
C ASP A 168 -17.42 -19.73 3.61
N GLU A 169 -16.50 -20.49 3.00
CA GLU A 169 -15.18 -20.72 3.54
C GLU A 169 -14.31 -19.46 3.47
N VAL A 170 -14.36 -18.72 2.37
CA VAL A 170 -13.68 -17.42 2.21
C VAL A 170 -14.16 -16.43 3.28
N LEU A 171 -15.46 -16.36 3.56
CA LEU A 171 -16.03 -15.51 4.61
C LEU A 171 -15.59 -15.98 6.01
N ALA A 172 -15.64 -17.27 6.29
CA ALA A 172 -15.24 -17.85 7.57
C ALA A 172 -13.74 -17.60 7.88
N ARG A 173 -12.89 -17.59 6.84
CA ARG A 173 -11.46 -17.33 6.95
C ARG A 173 -11.11 -15.83 6.84
N GLN A 174 -12.10 -14.93 6.86
CA GLN A 174 -11.89 -13.47 6.72
C GLN A 174 -11.14 -13.09 5.44
N GLY A 175 -11.34 -13.84 4.37
CA GLY A 175 -10.72 -13.62 3.07
C GLY A 175 -9.34 -14.26 2.91
N ASP A 176 -8.82 -14.99 3.87
CA ASP A 176 -7.61 -15.80 3.67
C ASP A 176 -7.95 -17.04 2.81
N ILE A 177 -7.54 -16.96 1.54
CA ILE A 177 -7.81 -17.99 0.55
C ILE A 177 -6.69 -19.02 0.41
N GLN A 178 -5.56 -18.85 1.10
CA GLN A 178 -4.36 -19.67 0.89
C GLN A 178 -4.60 -21.15 1.23
N GLY A 179 -5.41 -21.43 2.26
CA GLY A 179 -5.73 -22.78 2.69
C GLY A 179 -7.01 -23.39 2.06
N ILE A 180 -7.57 -22.81 0.98
CA ILE A 180 -8.76 -23.35 0.30
C ILE A 180 -8.31 -24.12 -0.94
N ASP A 181 -8.37 -25.46 -0.88
CA ASP A 181 -7.81 -26.34 -1.92
C ASP A 181 -8.44 -26.16 -3.30
N LEU A 182 -9.72 -25.81 -3.37
CA LEU A 182 -10.45 -25.58 -4.62
C LEU A 182 -9.96 -24.35 -5.39
N ILE A 183 -9.33 -23.39 -4.73
CA ILE A 183 -8.86 -22.17 -5.39
C ILE A 183 -7.48 -22.43 -6.05
N PRO A 184 -7.34 -22.18 -7.35
CA PRO A 184 -6.08 -22.33 -8.06
C PRO A 184 -4.95 -21.47 -7.47
N GLN A 185 -3.72 -21.98 -7.52
CA GLN A 185 -2.53 -21.27 -7.00
C GLN A 185 -2.34 -19.92 -7.68
N SER A 186 -2.66 -19.79 -8.98
CA SER A 186 -2.58 -18.52 -9.71
C SER A 186 -3.45 -17.42 -9.10
N ILE A 187 -4.64 -17.76 -8.62
CA ILE A 187 -5.50 -16.81 -7.89
C ILE A 187 -4.93 -16.53 -6.51
N LYS A 188 -4.48 -17.57 -5.78
CA LYS A 188 -3.88 -17.42 -4.45
C LYS A 188 -2.67 -16.48 -4.45
N ASP A 189 -1.83 -16.56 -5.47
CA ASP A 189 -0.62 -15.74 -5.60
C ASP A 189 -0.94 -14.26 -5.80
N VAL A 190 -1.99 -13.95 -6.57
CA VAL A 190 -2.44 -12.57 -6.82
C VAL A 190 -3.06 -11.94 -5.57
N TYR A 191 -3.86 -12.70 -4.83
CA TYR A 191 -4.65 -12.20 -3.70
C TYR A 191 -4.03 -12.49 -2.32
N LYS A 192 -2.69 -12.45 -2.23
CA LYS A 192 -1.99 -12.48 -0.94
C LYS A 192 -2.32 -11.23 -0.12
N THR A 193 -2.46 -11.41 1.19
CA THR A 193 -2.58 -10.28 2.13
C THR A 193 -1.21 -9.79 2.56
N SER A 194 -1.15 -8.62 3.19
CA SER A 194 0.10 -7.98 3.62
C SER A 194 1.01 -8.86 4.46
N PHE A 195 0.45 -9.73 5.31
CA PHE A 195 1.26 -10.64 6.13
C PHE A 195 1.70 -11.92 5.42
N GLN A 196 1.18 -12.18 4.22
CA GLN A 196 1.55 -13.32 3.38
C GLN A 196 2.62 -12.97 2.34
N ILE A 197 2.97 -11.68 2.25
CA ILE A 197 3.97 -11.15 1.35
C ILE A 197 5.28 -10.90 2.11
N SER A 198 6.41 -11.26 1.48
CA SER A 198 7.72 -11.02 2.08
C SER A 198 7.96 -9.52 2.31
N PRO A 199 8.51 -9.10 3.47
CA PRO A 199 8.88 -7.71 3.70
C PRO A 199 9.90 -7.18 2.68
N TYR A 200 10.70 -8.04 2.07
CA TYR A 200 11.63 -7.65 0.99
C TYR A 200 10.91 -7.25 -0.29
N ALA A 201 9.73 -7.80 -0.58
CA ALA A 201 8.90 -7.36 -1.70
C ALA A 201 8.39 -5.92 -1.50
N PHE A 202 8.02 -5.56 -0.27
CA PHE A 202 7.65 -4.17 0.06
C PHE A 202 8.79 -3.20 -0.18
N ILE A 203 10.01 -3.62 0.19
CA ILE A 203 11.22 -2.82 -0.04
C ILE A 203 11.51 -2.69 -1.52
N GLU A 204 11.38 -3.77 -2.31
CA GLU A 204 11.61 -3.74 -3.75
C GLU A 204 10.65 -2.79 -4.45
N VAL A 205 9.34 -2.91 -4.22
CA VAL A 205 8.31 -2.00 -4.77
C VAL A 205 8.63 -0.55 -4.41
N ALA A 206 8.96 -0.29 -3.14
CA ALA A 206 9.28 1.06 -2.69
C ALA A 206 10.61 1.58 -3.28
N ALA A 207 11.63 0.75 -3.43
CA ALA A 207 12.92 1.14 -4.00
C ALA A 207 12.80 1.48 -5.49
N ARG A 208 12.04 0.68 -6.26
CA ARG A 208 11.75 0.94 -7.67
C ARG A 208 11.02 2.28 -7.87
N ALA A 209 10.09 2.61 -6.99
CA ALA A 209 9.40 3.90 -7.00
C ALA A 209 10.28 5.06 -6.48
N GLN A 210 11.04 4.86 -5.38
CA GLN A 210 11.76 5.92 -4.68
C GLN A 210 12.82 6.61 -5.55
N LYS A 211 13.44 5.89 -6.47
CA LYS A 211 14.44 6.49 -7.37
C LYS A 211 13.85 7.58 -8.29
N TRP A 212 12.52 7.57 -8.49
CA TRP A 212 11.78 8.54 -9.29
C TRP A 212 11.06 9.61 -8.46
N VAL A 213 10.86 9.35 -7.17
CA VAL A 213 10.13 10.21 -6.24
C VAL A 213 11.11 11.09 -5.47
N ASP A 214 11.02 12.41 -5.64
CA ASP A 214 11.94 13.37 -5.04
C ASP A 214 11.74 13.56 -3.54
N GLN A 215 10.54 13.37 -3.01
CA GLN A 215 10.25 13.37 -1.58
C GLN A 215 10.18 11.94 -1.01
N ALA A 216 9.54 11.76 0.12
CA ALA A 216 9.44 10.48 0.79
C ALA A 216 8.27 9.63 0.26
N ILE A 217 8.39 8.32 0.50
CA ILE A 217 7.32 7.33 0.32
C ILE A 217 6.92 6.81 1.69
N SER A 218 5.63 6.92 2.02
CA SER A 218 5.08 6.36 3.25
C SER A 218 4.87 4.85 3.09
N ARG A 219 5.94 4.07 3.31
CA ARG A 219 5.93 2.62 3.14
C ARG A 219 5.61 1.92 4.45
N ASN A 220 4.43 1.33 4.57
CA ASN A 220 4.10 0.45 5.68
C ASN A 220 4.88 -0.87 5.58
N MET A 221 5.30 -1.39 6.72
CA MET A 221 5.99 -2.67 6.84
C MET A 221 5.10 -3.65 7.62
N TYR A 222 5.00 -4.87 7.13
CA TYR A 222 4.19 -5.93 7.74
C TYR A 222 5.09 -7.11 8.05
N LEU A 223 5.23 -7.45 9.33
CA LEU A 223 6.17 -8.46 9.80
C LEU A 223 5.47 -9.50 10.68
N GLU A 224 5.70 -10.76 10.40
CA GLU A 224 5.25 -11.85 11.27
C GLU A 224 6.25 -12.13 12.40
N THR A 225 7.55 -11.88 12.14
CA THR A 225 8.62 -12.08 13.11
C THR A 225 8.54 -11.05 14.24
N ARG A 226 9.08 -11.42 15.40
CA ARG A 226 9.31 -10.53 16.54
C ARG A 226 10.78 -10.53 16.95
N ASN A 227 11.63 -11.17 16.15
CA ASN A 227 13.06 -11.15 16.33
C ASN A 227 13.62 -9.78 15.96
N ILE A 228 14.36 -9.17 16.87
CA ILE A 228 14.98 -7.85 16.68
C ILE A 228 16.00 -7.87 15.54
N ASP A 229 16.73 -8.96 15.38
CA ASP A 229 17.75 -9.08 14.32
C ASP A 229 17.10 -9.04 12.93
N ASP A 230 15.93 -9.67 12.76
CA ASP A 230 15.16 -9.59 11.50
C ASP A 230 14.73 -8.15 11.20
N TYR A 231 14.29 -7.42 12.23
CA TYR A 231 13.94 -6.00 12.06
C TYR A 231 15.15 -5.18 11.62
N VAL A 232 16.28 -5.35 12.29
CA VAL A 232 17.51 -4.64 11.94
C VAL A 232 17.91 -4.94 10.49
N GLN A 233 17.85 -6.21 10.06
CA GLN A 233 18.20 -6.60 8.70
C GLN A 233 17.24 -5.99 7.66
N ILE A 234 15.93 -6.05 7.90
CA ILE A 234 14.92 -5.52 6.99
C ILE A 234 15.06 -4.01 6.84
N TYR A 235 15.20 -3.26 7.93
CA TYR A 235 15.38 -1.82 7.86
C TYR A 235 16.73 -1.40 7.27
N ALA A 236 17.80 -2.17 7.55
CA ALA A 236 19.09 -1.98 6.91
C ALA A 236 19.01 -2.21 5.39
N GLU A 237 18.26 -3.22 4.94
CA GLU A 237 18.03 -3.46 3.52
C GLU A 237 17.25 -2.31 2.88
N ALA A 238 16.18 -1.83 3.50
CA ALA A 238 15.45 -0.67 3.02
C ALA A 238 16.38 0.55 2.82
N TRP A 239 17.26 0.80 3.78
CA TRP A 239 18.25 1.87 3.70
C TRP A 239 19.26 1.64 2.57
N LYS A 240 19.81 0.43 2.41
CA LYS A 240 20.74 0.06 1.33
C LYS A 240 20.10 0.18 -0.06
N ARG A 241 18.80 -0.06 -0.16
CA ARG A 241 18.02 0.04 -1.41
C ARG A 241 17.61 1.48 -1.76
N GLY A 242 17.99 2.45 -0.94
CA GLY A 242 17.81 3.87 -1.23
C GLY A 242 16.50 4.47 -0.72
N LEU A 243 15.72 3.76 0.09
CA LEU A 243 14.53 4.34 0.69
C LEU A 243 14.92 5.51 1.60
N LYS A 244 14.17 6.60 1.52
CA LYS A 244 14.32 7.79 2.37
C LYS A 244 13.64 7.59 3.71
N THR A 245 12.47 6.95 3.71
CA THR A 245 11.64 6.69 4.89
C THR A 245 10.94 5.35 4.77
N THR A 246 10.55 4.82 5.91
CA THR A 246 9.45 3.87 6.11
C THR A 246 8.32 4.59 6.86
N TYR A 247 7.20 3.90 7.15
CA TYR A 247 6.09 4.48 7.88
C TYR A 247 5.70 3.57 9.05
N TYR A 248 4.47 3.06 9.11
CA TYR A 248 4.06 2.18 10.20
C TYR A 248 4.68 0.79 10.09
N LEU A 249 4.99 0.23 11.26
CA LEU A 249 5.34 -1.17 11.42
C LEU A 249 4.12 -1.92 11.99
N HIS A 250 3.58 -2.83 11.20
CA HIS A 250 2.52 -3.74 11.62
C HIS A 250 3.12 -5.09 11.96
N VAL A 251 2.86 -5.56 13.16
CA VAL A 251 3.30 -6.89 13.62
C VAL A 251 2.07 -7.76 13.83
N LYS A 252 2.10 -8.99 13.31
CA LYS A 252 0.99 -9.93 13.44
C LYS A 252 0.72 -10.21 14.92
N PRO A 253 -0.52 -10.07 15.43
CA PRO A 253 -0.86 -10.35 16.81
C PRO A 253 -0.56 -11.82 17.17
N ARG A 254 -0.11 -12.10 18.40
CA ARG A 254 0.12 -13.48 18.87
C ARG A 254 -1.15 -14.30 18.99
N HIS A 255 -2.23 -13.62 19.36
CA HIS A 255 -3.56 -14.22 19.47
C HIS A 255 -4.48 -13.46 18.53
N GLN A 256 -4.95 -14.10 17.48
CA GLN A 256 -6.23 -13.70 16.95
C GLN A 256 -7.22 -14.02 18.08
N ALA A 257 -7.87 -12.99 18.63
CA ALA A 257 -9.01 -13.25 19.46
C ALA A 257 -9.93 -14.14 18.62
N GLU A 258 -10.17 -15.36 19.08
CA GLU A 258 -11.21 -16.20 18.51
C GLU A 258 -12.48 -15.35 18.53
N GLN A 259 -12.80 -14.76 17.38
CA GLN A 259 -14.13 -14.17 17.21
C GLN A 259 -15.04 -15.37 17.26
N SER A 260 -15.66 -15.55 18.42
CA SER A 260 -16.48 -16.68 18.70
C SER A 260 -17.52 -16.83 17.58
N THR A 261 -17.36 -17.83 16.74
CA THR A 261 -18.37 -18.41 15.86
C THR A 261 -19.59 -18.93 16.63
N THR A 262 -19.57 -18.80 17.95
CA THR A 262 -20.64 -19.16 18.89
C THR A 262 -21.97 -18.45 18.65
N LYS A 263 -22.07 -17.46 17.79
CA LYS A 263 -23.35 -16.81 17.50
C LYS A 263 -24.20 -17.51 16.43
N VAL A 264 -23.59 -18.24 15.52
CA VAL A 264 -24.35 -18.97 14.48
C VAL A 264 -24.98 -20.22 15.09
N ASN A 265 -24.25 -20.97 15.92
CA ASN A 265 -24.79 -22.15 16.56
C ASN A 265 -25.87 -21.85 17.61
N LYS A 266 -25.80 -20.74 18.32
CA LYS A 266 -26.85 -20.36 19.30
C LYS A 266 -28.19 -20.01 18.65
N ALA A 267 -28.21 -19.46 17.46
CA ALA A 267 -29.46 -19.20 16.74
C ALA A 267 -30.13 -20.49 16.26
N GLU A 268 -29.34 -21.48 15.84
CA GLU A 268 -29.85 -22.81 15.47
C GLU A 268 -30.26 -23.62 16.68
N GLU A 269 -29.54 -23.56 17.80
CA GLU A 269 -29.95 -24.26 19.05
C GLU A 269 -31.24 -23.66 19.64
N ILE A 270 -31.40 -22.33 19.59
CA ILE A 270 -32.64 -21.67 20.05
C ILE A 270 -33.80 -21.99 19.11
N ALA A 271 -33.55 -22.10 17.80
CA ALA A 271 -34.57 -22.54 16.84
C ALA A 271 -34.98 -24.01 17.01
N LYS A 272 -34.07 -24.90 17.48
CA LYS A 272 -34.32 -26.31 17.76
C LYS A 272 -34.95 -26.57 19.14
N SER A 273 -34.84 -25.65 20.10
CA SER A 273 -35.29 -25.85 21.47
C SER A 273 -36.72 -25.41 21.78
N GLY A 274 -37.51 -24.96 20.82
CA GLY A 274 -38.98 -24.79 20.91
C GLY A 274 -39.56 -24.12 22.17
N GLY A 275 -38.84 -23.25 22.88
CA GLY A 275 -39.30 -22.65 24.14
C GLY A 275 -39.91 -21.25 23.98
N PRO A 276 -40.88 -20.88 24.82
CA PRO A 276 -41.66 -19.66 24.65
C PRO A 276 -40.85 -18.38 24.92
N ARG A 277 -40.99 -17.40 24.02
CA ARG A 277 -40.40 -16.07 24.13
C ARG A 277 -40.94 -15.33 25.36
N LYS A 278 -40.07 -15.03 26.35
CA LYS A 278 -40.34 -13.99 27.34
C LYS A 278 -39.85 -12.66 26.78
N SER A 279 -40.78 -11.76 26.47
CA SER A 279 -40.50 -10.36 26.18
C SER A 279 -40.16 -9.65 27.50
N GLY A 280 -38.95 -9.08 27.55
CA GLY A 280 -38.53 -8.25 28.67
C GLY A 280 -37.54 -7.20 28.19
N PHE A 281 -38.04 -6.00 27.91
CA PHE A 281 -37.21 -4.81 27.78
C PHE A 281 -36.74 -4.38 29.20
N GLY A 282 -35.47 -4.60 29.49
CA GLY A 282 -34.82 -4.07 30.71
C GLY A 282 -33.83 -2.96 30.34
N PHE A 283 -34.17 -1.74 30.74
CA PHE A 283 -33.23 -0.61 30.69
C PHE A 283 -32.10 -0.84 31.71
N ALA A 284 -30.85 -0.85 31.26
CA ALA A 284 -29.69 -0.86 32.15
C ALA A 284 -29.53 0.49 32.84
N LYS A 285 -29.48 0.49 34.15
CA LYS A 285 -29.19 1.66 34.99
C LYS A 285 -27.75 2.15 34.73
N LYS A 286 -27.61 3.46 34.49
CA LYS A 286 -26.32 4.17 34.52
C LYS A 286 -25.66 4.01 35.90
N GLN A 287 -24.45 3.48 35.94
CA GLN A 287 -23.56 3.64 37.09
C GLN A 287 -22.83 4.99 36.98
N THR A 288 -23.04 5.86 37.91
CA THR A 288 -22.25 7.07 38.17
C THR A 288 -20.94 6.64 38.84
N VAL A 289 -19.81 6.98 38.22
CA VAL A 289 -18.49 6.87 38.86
C VAL A 289 -18.22 8.20 39.53
N GLU A 290 -18.13 8.21 40.86
CA GLU A 290 -17.58 9.33 41.62
C GLU A 290 -16.06 9.34 41.48
N VAL A 291 -15.52 10.50 41.12
CA VAL A 291 -14.10 10.81 41.11
C VAL A 291 -13.73 11.37 42.44
N GLY A 292 -12.89 10.65 43.18
CA GLY A 292 -12.17 11.13 44.34
C GLY A 292 -10.74 11.49 44.00
#